data_4eb87d6d4ee78f76e8876eac1d2e6768
#
_entry.id   4eb87d6d4ee78f76e8876eac1d2e6768
#
_cell.length_a   1.000
_cell.length_b   1.000
_cell.length_c   1.000
_cell.angle_alpha   90.00
_cell.angle_beta   90.00
_cell.angle_gamma   90.00
#
_symmetry.space_group_name_H-M   'P 1'
#
loop_
_entity.id
_entity.type
_entity.pdbx_description
1 polymer ?
#
loop_
_entity_poly.entity_id
_entity_poly.type
_entity_poly.pdbx_seq_one_letter_code
_entity_poly.pdbx_strand_id
1 'polypeptide(L)'
;MERSDDGPSRKRDLALATWGLFVGLAFLLLAAGLFGTLLGVRSELIKLPTAVSSLISASYYAGFLVGSRVALSALGRVGHIRVFAALASLLSAAMLAVGLTESAPAWAWLRFVTGLCLAGQYVVAESWLNNLATNQNRGRLLAIYAVVTSGAFGIGQVLLFAIDARVITGFAIASIITSLAVAPVALSEEAVAPGVVKLEHISLRELATVVPTGVFSCLLVGMAHGALTGMAAIYATRVGMSIGRIGLFVAAPNLGGMLLHWPVSAASDDIDRRAVGFAASVGAIGAAVLLLLGPSTSPMALLLVTLLGGFSYPLYSIAAAYTNDWIEPEHVNAAASQLVTLYGMGAVVGPFIAAGLMIVGGPKGYFWSAIGLHALLAVFFLYRMRAWRAPLAKRPIPGRGRPRPLPP
;
A
#
# COMPACT_ATOMS: atom_id res chain seq x y z
N MET A 1 27.06 32.70 3.79
CA MET A 1 26.19 33.06 2.61
C MET A 1 26.71 32.27 1.42
N GLU A 2 26.46 30.95 1.48
CA GLU A 2 26.82 30.00 0.41
C GLU A 2 25.67 29.97 -0.60
N ARG A 3 25.96 30.39 -1.83
CA ARG A 3 25.01 30.35 -2.94
C ARG A 3 24.65 28.89 -3.20
N SER A 4 23.33 28.60 -3.16
CA SER A 4 22.75 27.34 -3.61
C SER A 4 23.07 27.15 -5.11
N ASP A 5 24.12 26.41 -5.41
CA ASP A 5 24.47 26.02 -6.77
C ASP A 5 23.65 24.78 -7.19
N ASP A 6 22.34 24.99 -7.35
CA ASP A 6 21.43 24.05 -8.01
C ASP A 6 21.58 24.16 -9.54
N GLY A 7 22.84 24.05 -10.00
CA GLY A 7 23.15 24.15 -11.41
C GLY A 7 22.47 23.05 -12.26
N PRO A 8 22.22 23.32 -13.55
CA PRO A 8 21.60 22.34 -14.48
C PRO A 8 22.33 21.00 -14.53
N SER A 9 23.64 20.96 -14.27
CA SER A 9 24.46 19.74 -14.19
C SER A 9 24.00 18.81 -13.09
N ARG A 10 23.82 19.28 -11.85
CA ARG A 10 23.43 18.46 -10.70
C ARG A 10 22.02 17.88 -10.83
N LYS A 11 21.09 18.59 -11.49
CA LYS A 11 19.74 18.07 -11.80
C LYS A 11 19.80 16.98 -12.86
N ARG A 12 20.67 17.11 -13.83
CA ARG A 12 20.91 16.11 -14.88
C ARG A 12 21.53 14.85 -14.29
N ASP A 13 22.52 14.98 -13.41
CA ASP A 13 23.21 13.85 -12.78
C ASP A 13 22.25 13.07 -11.87
N LEU A 14 21.39 13.76 -11.10
CA LEU A 14 20.36 13.11 -10.30
C LEU A 14 19.33 12.39 -11.16
N ALA A 15 18.89 12.98 -12.27
CA ALA A 15 17.98 12.35 -13.21
C ALA A 15 18.61 11.10 -13.83
N LEU A 16 19.90 11.15 -14.19
CA LEU A 16 20.66 10.02 -14.72
C LEU A 16 20.82 8.90 -13.66
N ALA A 17 21.01 9.25 -12.40
CA ALA A 17 21.15 8.29 -11.31
C ALA A 17 19.83 7.62 -10.90
N THR A 18 18.66 8.21 -11.21
CA THR A 18 17.36 7.72 -10.73
C THR A 18 16.44 7.18 -11.84
N TRP A 19 16.69 7.52 -13.13
CA TRP A 19 15.77 7.17 -14.22
C TRP A 19 15.52 5.67 -14.36
N GLY A 20 16.58 4.88 -14.27
CA GLY A 20 16.47 3.43 -14.42
C GLY A 20 15.67 2.78 -13.29
N LEU A 21 15.83 3.29 -12.06
CA LEU A 21 15.03 2.85 -10.92
C LEU A 21 13.54 3.20 -11.13
N PHE A 22 13.21 4.44 -11.53
CA PHE A 22 11.82 4.85 -11.74
C PHE A 22 11.15 4.12 -12.91
N VAL A 23 11.87 3.91 -14.02
CA VAL A 23 11.35 3.14 -15.15
C VAL A 23 11.19 1.67 -14.78
N GLY A 24 12.16 1.07 -14.09
CA GLY A 24 12.06 -0.31 -13.60
C GLY A 24 10.87 -0.49 -12.65
N LEU A 25 10.69 0.42 -11.70
CA LEU A 25 9.53 0.41 -10.80
C LEU A 25 8.21 0.59 -11.54
N ALA A 26 8.16 1.47 -12.55
CA ALA A 26 6.96 1.66 -13.35
C ALA A 26 6.54 0.37 -14.05
N PHE A 27 7.46 -0.32 -14.73
CA PHE A 27 7.18 -1.62 -15.34
C PHE A 27 6.73 -2.66 -14.31
N LEU A 28 7.45 -2.77 -13.21
CA LEU A 28 7.18 -3.75 -12.17
C LEU A 28 5.79 -3.57 -11.54
N LEU A 29 5.42 -2.32 -11.22
CA LEU A 29 4.13 -2.02 -10.58
C LEU A 29 2.97 -2.06 -11.57
N LEU A 30 3.21 -1.70 -12.83
CA LEU A 30 2.24 -1.91 -13.90
C LEU A 30 1.91 -3.40 -14.06
N ALA A 31 2.93 -4.27 -14.09
CA ALA A 31 2.74 -5.72 -14.12
C ALA A 31 2.01 -6.23 -12.87
N ALA A 32 2.37 -5.73 -11.68
CA ALA A 32 1.74 -6.12 -10.42
C ALA A 32 0.26 -5.74 -10.35
N GLY A 33 -0.10 -4.53 -10.84
CA GLY A 33 -1.49 -4.08 -10.92
C GLY A 33 -2.34 -4.94 -11.86
N LEU A 34 -1.82 -5.23 -13.06
CA LEU A 34 -2.46 -6.13 -14.01
C LEU A 34 -2.62 -7.53 -13.41
N PHE A 35 -1.54 -8.12 -12.91
CA PHE A 35 -1.54 -9.46 -12.35
C PHE A 35 -2.53 -9.65 -11.19
N GLY A 36 -2.54 -8.71 -10.24
CA GLY A 36 -3.44 -8.78 -9.09
C GLY A 36 -4.91 -8.76 -9.48
N THR A 37 -5.28 -7.90 -10.43
CA THR A 37 -6.65 -7.79 -10.93
C THR A 37 -7.04 -9.00 -11.77
N LEU A 38 -6.16 -9.43 -12.68
CA LEU A 38 -6.34 -10.61 -13.53
C LEU A 38 -6.57 -11.87 -12.70
N LEU A 39 -5.76 -12.08 -11.63
CA LEU A 39 -5.90 -13.24 -10.76
C LEU A 39 -7.25 -13.25 -10.03
N GLY A 40 -7.71 -12.10 -9.55
CA GLY A 40 -9.03 -11.97 -8.93
C GLY A 40 -10.17 -12.32 -9.88
N VAL A 41 -10.11 -11.85 -11.13
CA VAL A 41 -11.09 -12.21 -12.18
C VAL A 41 -11.00 -13.69 -12.53
N ARG A 42 -9.79 -14.23 -12.73
CA ARG A 42 -9.58 -15.64 -13.07
C ARG A 42 -10.12 -16.56 -11.96
N SER A 43 -9.94 -16.20 -10.68
CA SER A 43 -10.45 -17.00 -9.56
C SER A 43 -11.98 -17.18 -9.60
N GLU A 44 -12.70 -16.15 -10.03
CA GLU A 44 -14.15 -16.22 -10.22
C GLU A 44 -14.55 -17.00 -11.48
N LEU A 45 -13.82 -16.84 -12.59
CA LEU A 45 -14.08 -17.57 -13.83
C LEU A 45 -13.96 -19.09 -13.67
N ILE A 46 -12.98 -19.55 -12.87
CA ILE A 46 -12.80 -20.98 -12.52
C ILE A 46 -13.62 -21.38 -11.29
N LYS A 47 -14.49 -20.49 -10.80
CA LYS A 47 -15.44 -20.73 -9.70
C LYS A 47 -14.78 -21.17 -8.40
N LEU A 48 -13.63 -20.59 -8.03
CA LEU A 48 -13.03 -20.86 -6.72
C LEU A 48 -13.98 -20.44 -5.58
N PRO A 49 -14.06 -21.24 -4.50
CA PRO A 49 -14.78 -20.81 -3.31
C PRO A 49 -14.24 -19.48 -2.77
N THR A 50 -15.11 -18.62 -2.25
CA THR A 50 -14.74 -17.28 -1.75
C THR A 50 -13.68 -17.36 -0.65
N ALA A 51 -13.75 -18.35 0.23
CA ALA A 51 -12.76 -18.59 1.27
C ALA A 51 -11.37 -18.91 0.69
N VAL A 52 -11.31 -19.65 -0.42
CA VAL A 52 -10.05 -19.96 -1.11
C VAL A 52 -9.47 -18.71 -1.77
N SER A 53 -10.32 -17.92 -2.43
CA SER A 53 -9.89 -16.65 -3.05
C SER A 53 -9.38 -15.66 -2.01
N SER A 54 -9.98 -15.62 -0.82
CA SER A 54 -9.49 -14.77 0.29
C SER A 54 -8.16 -15.27 0.84
N LEU A 55 -7.94 -16.59 0.93
CA LEU A 55 -6.65 -17.17 1.33
C LEU A 55 -5.55 -16.78 0.33
N ILE A 56 -5.81 -16.88 -0.97
CA ILE A 56 -4.89 -16.47 -2.03
C ILE A 56 -4.54 -14.97 -1.90
N SER A 57 -5.54 -14.12 -1.65
CA SER A 57 -5.32 -12.69 -1.43
C SER A 57 -4.53 -12.40 -0.14
N ALA A 58 -4.86 -13.07 0.96
CA ALA A 58 -4.15 -12.95 2.24
C ALA A 58 -2.70 -13.41 2.16
N SER A 59 -2.42 -14.47 1.37
CA SER A 59 -1.06 -15.00 1.18
C SER A 59 -0.12 -13.94 0.58
N TYR A 60 -0.61 -13.06 -0.28
CA TYR A 60 0.17 -11.92 -0.79
C TYR A 60 0.64 -11.00 0.36
N TYR A 61 -0.25 -10.62 1.26
CA TYR A 61 0.12 -9.75 2.39
C TYR A 61 1.02 -10.46 3.39
N ALA A 62 0.84 -11.77 3.60
CA ALA A 62 1.75 -12.57 4.41
C ALA A 62 3.16 -12.60 3.80
N GLY A 63 3.26 -12.79 2.47
CA GLY A 63 4.52 -12.69 1.75
C GLY A 63 5.14 -11.30 1.85
N PHE A 64 4.33 -10.26 1.74
CA PHE A 64 4.75 -8.86 1.86
C PHE A 64 5.39 -8.57 3.23
N LEU A 65 4.81 -9.06 4.33
CA LEU A 65 5.38 -8.95 5.69
C LEU A 65 6.77 -9.59 5.81
N VAL A 66 6.97 -10.75 5.19
CA VAL A 66 8.26 -11.46 5.23
C VAL A 66 9.27 -10.77 4.32
N GLY A 67 8.86 -10.37 3.12
CA GLY A 67 9.71 -9.81 2.08
C GLY A 67 10.42 -8.54 2.48
N SER A 68 9.77 -7.66 3.24
CA SER A 68 10.37 -6.42 3.74
C SER A 68 11.58 -6.69 4.64
N ARG A 69 11.53 -7.73 5.47
CA ARG A 69 12.66 -8.12 6.37
C ARG A 69 13.78 -8.81 5.62
N VAL A 70 13.43 -9.74 4.72
CA VAL A 70 14.41 -10.50 3.92
C VAL A 70 15.22 -9.57 3.01
N ALA A 71 14.56 -8.61 2.37
CA ALA A 71 15.21 -7.68 1.47
C ALA A 71 16.27 -6.80 2.17
N LEU A 72 15.99 -6.30 3.38
CA LEU A 72 16.96 -5.51 4.14
C LEU A 72 18.25 -6.28 4.40
N SER A 73 18.15 -7.56 4.75
CA SER A 73 19.33 -8.40 4.98
C SER A 73 20.12 -8.70 3.70
N ALA A 74 19.41 -8.86 2.58
CA ALA A 74 20.02 -9.10 1.27
C ALA A 74 20.74 -7.84 0.74
N LEU A 75 20.13 -6.66 0.89
CA LEU A 75 20.72 -5.38 0.45
C LEU A 75 22.11 -5.12 1.02
N GLY A 76 22.30 -5.39 2.32
CA GLY A 76 23.59 -5.21 2.98
C GLY A 76 24.70 -6.16 2.50
N ARG A 77 24.32 -7.25 1.79
CA ARG A 77 25.28 -8.27 1.32
C ARG A 77 25.64 -8.14 -0.16
N VAL A 78 24.65 -7.84 -1.02
CA VAL A 78 24.87 -7.97 -2.48
C VAL A 78 24.54 -6.69 -3.26
N GLY A 79 24.02 -5.63 -2.61
CA GLY A 79 23.72 -4.34 -3.24
C GLY A 79 22.34 -4.28 -3.91
N HIS A 80 21.94 -3.06 -4.31
CA HIS A 80 20.57 -2.76 -4.76
C HIS A 80 20.21 -3.42 -6.09
N ILE A 81 21.08 -3.30 -7.11
CA ILE A 81 20.80 -3.81 -8.47
C ILE A 81 20.62 -5.33 -8.46
N ARG A 82 21.48 -6.05 -7.76
CA ARG A 82 21.42 -7.52 -7.68
C ARG A 82 20.17 -8.01 -6.94
N VAL A 83 19.81 -7.37 -5.83
CA VAL A 83 18.58 -7.71 -5.10
C VAL A 83 17.35 -7.39 -5.96
N PHE A 84 17.33 -6.23 -6.63
CA PHE A 84 16.25 -5.87 -7.55
C PHE A 84 16.09 -6.93 -8.64
N ALA A 85 17.15 -7.27 -9.33
CA ALA A 85 17.13 -8.26 -10.42
C ALA A 85 16.67 -9.64 -9.96
N ALA A 86 17.18 -10.13 -8.82
CA ALA A 86 16.80 -11.43 -8.27
C ALA A 86 15.30 -11.47 -7.91
N LEU A 87 14.79 -10.43 -7.23
CA LEU A 87 13.39 -10.35 -6.86
C LEU A 87 12.47 -10.17 -8.08
N ALA A 88 12.87 -9.38 -9.08
CA ALA A 88 12.10 -9.21 -10.31
C ALA A 88 12.04 -10.51 -11.14
N SER A 89 13.13 -11.25 -11.21
CA SER A 89 13.17 -12.56 -11.90
C SER A 89 12.26 -13.58 -11.21
N LEU A 90 12.31 -13.65 -9.87
CA LEU A 90 11.44 -14.54 -9.10
C LEU A 90 9.96 -14.13 -9.21
N LEU A 91 9.68 -12.83 -9.18
CA LEU A 91 8.34 -12.28 -9.37
C LEU A 91 7.78 -12.63 -10.75
N SER A 92 8.58 -12.43 -11.81
CA SER A 92 8.22 -12.76 -13.19
C SER A 92 7.88 -14.26 -13.33
N ALA A 93 8.76 -15.13 -12.81
CA ALA A 93 8.53 -16.57 -12.82
C ALA A 93 7.26 -16.98 -12.06
N ALA A 94 7.03 -16.38 -10.89
CA ALA A 94 5.83 -16.64 -10.09
C ALA A 94 4.54 -16.20 -10.80
N MET A 95 4.55 -15.03 -11.46
CA MET A 95 3.40 -14.53 -12.23
C MET A 95 3.05 -15.48 -13.40
N LEU A 96 4.05 -15.96 -14.12
CA LEU A 96 3.84 -16.91 -15.20
C LEU A 96 3.36 -18.26 -14.69
N ALA A 97 3.95 -18.75 -13.60
CA ALA A 97 3.60 -20.04 -13.00
C ALA A 97 2.13 -20.10 -12.53
N VAL A 98 1.55 -18.98 -12.06
CA VAL A 98 0.11 -18.90 -11.76
C VAL A 98 -0.74 -19.18 -13.00
N GLY A 99 -0.33 -18.69 -14.18
CA GLY A 99 -1.05 -18.93 -15.42
C GLY A 99 -0.96 -20.38 -15.93
N LEU A 100 0.04 -21.15 -15.47
CA LEU A 100 0.27 -22.54 -15.89
C LEU A 100 -0.48 -23.56 -15.05
N THR A 101 -1.15 -23.16 -13.96
CA THR A 101 -1.86 -24.07 -13.06
C THR A 101 -3.16 -23.47 -12.58
N GLU A 102 -4.14 -24.31 -12.25
CA GLU A 102 -5.39 -23.91 -11.58
C GLU A 102 -5.44 -24.46 -10.13
N SER A 103 -4.31 -24.92 -9.60
CA SER A 103 -4.22 -25.43 -8.24
C SER A 103 -4.28 -24.29 -7.21
N ALA A 104 -5.31 -24.26 -6.39
CA ALA A 104 -5.48 -23.24 -5.35
C ALA A 104 -4.32 -23.20 -4.33
N PRO A 105 -3.78 -24.34 -3.83
CA PRO A 105 -2.57 -24.32 -2.99
C PRO A 105 -1.36 -23.71 -3.71
N ALA A 106 -1.15 -24.05 -4.98
CA ALA A 106 -0.06 -23.46 -5.77
C ALA A 106 -0.25 -21.94 -5.94
N TRP A 107 -1.47 -21.48 -6.20
CA TRP A 107 -1.78 -20.05 -6.27
C TRP A 107 -1.52 -19.32 -4.96
N ALA A 108 -1.89 -19.91 -3.82
CA ALA A 108 -1.62 -19.32 -2.51
C ALA A 108 -0.12 -19.18 -2.25
N TRP A 109 0.66 -20.22 -2.56
CA TRP A 109 2.12 -20.19 -2.44
C TRP A 109 2.77 -19.17 -3.38
N LEU A 110 2.41 -19.20 -4.67
CA LEU A 110 2.93 -18.25 -5.66
C LEU A 110 2.52 -16.80 -5.32
N ARG A 111 1.36 -16.62 -4.75
CA ARG A 111 0.89 -15.31 -4.29
C ARG A 111 1.69 -14.81 -3.08
N PHE A 112 2.05 -15.70 -2.16
CA PHE A 112 3.00 -15.40 -1.09
C PHE A 112 4.35 -14.96 -1.66
N VAL A 113 4.89 -15.69 -2.64
CA VAL A 113 6.15 -15.33 -3.32
C VAL A 113 6.05 -13.97 -4.01
N THR A 114 4.94 -13.68 -4.71
CA THR A 114 4.77 -12.35 -5.35
C THR A 114 4.70 -11.22 -4.33
N GLY A 115 4.05 -11.44 -3.18
CA GLY A 115 4.03 -10.46 -2.09
C GLY A 115 5.42 -10.21 -1.51
N LEU A 116 6.17 -11.28 -1.27
CA LEU A 116 7.55 -11.22 -0.79
C LEU A 116 8.45 -10.41 -1.73
N CYS A 117 8.37 -10.70 -3.03
CA CYS A 117 9.16 -10.00 -4.03
C CYS A 117 8.79 -8.51 -4.11
N LEU A 118 7.50 -8.18 -4.14
CA LEU A 118 7.06 -6.78 -4.23
C LEU A 118 7.45 -5.96 -3.00
N ALA A 119 7.31 -6.51 -1.80
CA ALA A 119 7.79 -5.85 -0.59
C ALA A 119 9.30 -5.59 -0.64
N GLY A 120 10.06 -6.58 -1.10
CA GLY A 120 11.50 -6.43 -1.30
C GLY A 120 11.84 -5.33 -2.31
N GLN A 121 11.09 -5.21 -3.41
CA GLN A 121 11.28 -4.16 -4.40
C GLN A 121 11.01 -2.75 -3.84
N TYR A 122 9.99 -2.59 -3.01
CA TYR A 122 9.74 -1.32 -2.31
C TYR A 122 10.91 -0.96 -1.40
N VAL A 123 11.42 -1.92 -0.62
CA VAL A 123 12.58 -1.71 0.27
C VAL A 123 13.84 -1.33 -0.52
N VAL A 124 14.10 -2.00 -1.64
CA VAL A 124 15.23 -1.66 -2.54
C VAL A 124 15.10 -0.23 -3.04
N ALA A 125 13.91 0.13 -3.56
CA ALA A 125 13.67 1.44 -4.12
C ALA A 125 13.78 2.57 -3.11
N GLU A 126 13.17 2.41 -1.94
CA GLU A 126 13.21 3.41 -0.86
C GLU A 126 14.63 3.58 -0.30
N SER A 127 15.37 2.47 -0.13
CA SER A 127 16.77 2.51 0.27
C SER A 127 17.63 3.24 -0.77
N TRP A 128 17.45 2.94 -2.05
CA TRP A 128 18.19 3.59 -3.13
C TRP A 128 17.90 5.10 -3.18
N LEU A 129 16.62 5.48 -3.16
CA LEU A 129 16.21 6.89 -3.17
C LEU A 129 16.71 7.65 -1.94
N ASN A 130 16.69 7.03 -0.76
CA ASN A 130 17.22 7.66 0.47
C ASN A 130 18.74 7.92 0.39
N ASN A 131 19.49 7.05 -0.28
CA ASN A 131 20.94 7.26 -0.47
C ASN A 131 21.25 8.43 -1.43
N LEU A 132 20.37 8.69 -2.41
CA LEU A 132 20.51 9.79 -3.36
C LEU A 132 19.87 11.10 -2.86
N ALA A 133 19.03 11.01 -1.83
CA ALA A 133 18.28 12.15 -1.31
C ALA A 133 19.16 13.07 -0.46
N THR A 134 19.07 14.35 -0.76
CA THR A 134 19.56 15.46 0.09
C THR A 134 18.39 16.14 0.75
N ASN A 135 18.63 16.95 1.79
CA ASN A 135 17.56 17.73 2.43
C ASN A 135 16.78 18.63 1.44
N GLN A 136 17.41 19.03 0.33
CA GLN A 136 16.84 19.92 -0.67
C GLN A 136 15.97 19.17 -1.70
N ASN A 137 16.32 17.91 -2.06
CA ASN A 137 15.65 17.17 -3.13
C ASN A 137 14.76 16.01 -2.63
N ARG A 138 14.83 15.64 -1.35
CA ARG A 138 14.13 14.49 -0.77
C ARG A 138 12.62 14.53 -1.01
N GLY A 139 11.99 15.69 -0.78
CA GLY A 139 10.55 15.84 -0.99
C GLY A 139 10.15 15.60 -2.45
N ARG A 140 10.93 16.13 -3.41
CA ARG A 140 10.69 15.94 -4.84
C ARG A 140 10.87 14.49 -5.27
N LEU A 141 11.92 13.81 -4.82
CA LEU A 141 12.15 12.39 -5.13
C LEU A 141 11.03 11.50 -4.61
N LEU A 142 10.58 11.72 -3.38
CA LEU A 142 9.47 10.98 -2.79
C LEU A 142 8.13 11.26 -3.49
N ALA A 143 7.89 12.50 -3.95
CA ALA A 143 6.71 12.82 -4.72
C ALA A 143 6.69 12.11 -6.09
N ILE A 144 7.82 12.10 -6.81
CA ILE A 144 7.96 11.35 -8.07
C ILE A 144 7.75 9.86 -7.81
N TYR A 145 8.37 9.31 -6.77
CA TYR A 145 8.21 7.91 -6.37
C TYR A 145 6.74 7.55 -6.13
N ALA A 146 6.01 8.37 -5.37
CA ALA A 146 4.59 8.15 -5.09
C ALA A 146 3.74 8.17 -6.37
N VAL A 147 3.97 9.14 -7.28
CA VAL A 147 3.25 9.24 -8.56
C VAL A 147 3.57 8.05 -9.46
N VAL A 148 4.84 7.67 -9.60
CA VAL A 148 5.25 6.54 -10.42
C VAL A 148 4.66 5.24 -9.88
N THR A 149 4.79 4.99 -8.59
CA THR A 149 4.34 3.73 -7.98
C THR A 149 2.82 3.58 -8.04
N SER A 150 2.08 4.58 -7.60
CA SER A 150 0.61 4.53 -7.59
C SER A 150 0.03 4.62 -9.01
N GLY A 151 0.61 5.47 -9.87
CA GLY A 151 0.16 5.64 -11.25
C GLY A 151 0.38 4.38 -12.08
N ALA A 152 1.58 3.81 -12.06
CA ALA A 152 1.87 2.58 -12.80
C ALA A 152 1.01 1.41 -12.32
N PHE A 153 0.84 1.25 -11.01
CA PHE A 153 -0.01 0.22 -10.45
C PHE A 153 -1.47 0.37 -10.89
N GLY A 154 -2.03 1.59 -10.83
CA GLY A 154 -3.39 1.87 -11.30
C GLY A 154 -3.57 1.65 -12.80
N ILE A 155 -2.61 2.10 -13.64
CA ILE A 155 -2.62 1.84 -15.08
C ILE A 155 -2.61 0.32 -15.34
N GLY A 156 -1.77 -0.43 -14.61
CA GLY A 156 -1.73 -1.89 -14.71
C GLY A 156 -3.09 -2.55 -14.46
N GLN A 157 -3.82 -2.08 -13.45
CA GLN A 157 -5.18 -2.58 -13.16
C GLN A 157 -6.15 -2.30 -14.31
N VAL A 158 -6.05 -1.14 -14.93
CA VAL A 158 -6.89 -0.76 -16.08
C VAL A 158 -6.53 -1.56 -17.33
N LEU A 159 -5.26 -1.93 -17.55
CA LEU A 159 -4.82 -2.73 -18.71
C LEU A 159 -5.57 -4.07 -18.85
N LEU A 160 -6.26 -4.51 -17.82
CA LEU A 160 -7.11 -5.70 -17.89
C LEU A 160 -8.13 -5.63 -19.04
N PHE A 161 -8.56 -4.42 -19.47
CA PHE A 161 -9.52 -4.28 -20.58
C PHE A 161 -9.03 -4.88 -21.91
N ALA A 162 -7.71 -4.94 -22.10
CA ALA A 162 -7.07 -5.47 -23.32
C ALA A 162 -6.72 -6.96 -23.20
N ILE A 163 -7.05 -7.62 -22.07
CA ILE A 163 -6.60 -8.97 -21.73
C ILE A 163 -7.81 -9.91 -21.62
N ASP A 164 -7.72 -11.07 -22.27
CA ASP A 164 -8.66 -12.17 -21.99
C ASP A 164 -8.18 -12.93 -20.74
N ALA A 165 -8.97 -12.81 -19.65
CA ALA A 165 -8.67 -13.46 -18.39
C ALA A 165 -8.83 -14.99 -18.42
N ARG A 166 -9.35 -15.56 -19.51
CA ARG A 166 -9.56 -17.01 -19.66
C ARG A 166 -8.31 -17.75 -20.10
N VAL A 167 -7.34 -17.05 -20.66
CA VAL A 167 -6.14 -17.62 -21.24
C VAL A 167 -4.88 -17.17 -20.49
N ILE A 168 -3.80 -17.90 -20.67
CA ILE A 168 -2.50 -17.61 -20.02
C ILE A 168 -1.87 -16.28 -20.45
N THR A 169 -2.28 -15.73 -21.59
CA THR A 169 -1.63 -14.56 -22.21
C THR A 169 -1.49 -13.38 -21.28
N GLY A 170 -2.49 -13.10 -20.43
CA GLY A 170 -2.40 -12.01 -19.45
C GLY A 170 -1.31 -12.21 -18.40
N PHE A 171 -1.13 -13.44 -17.92
CA PHE A 171 -0.06 -13.79 -16.99
C PHE A 171 1.31 -13.74 -17.66
N ALA A 172 1.40 -14.16 -18.93
CA ALA A 172 2.62 -14.05 -19.73
C ALA A 172 3.02 -12.58 -19.97
N ILE A 173 2.06 -11.71 -20.30
CA ILE A 173 2.29 -10.27 -20.46
C ILE A 173 2.80 -9.65 -19.15
N ALA A 174 2.18 -9.95 -18.01
CA ALA A 174 2.64 -9.46 -16.70
C ALA A 174 4.07 -9.93 -16.39
N SER A 175 4.38 -11.20 -16.69
CA SER A 175 5.73 -11.77 -16.54
C SER A 175 6.74 -11.05 -17.43
N ILE A 176 6.43 -10.83 -18.71
CA ILE A 176 7.31 -10.12 -19.66
C ILE A 176 7.58 -8.70 -19.18
N ILE A 177 6.54 -7.95 -18.81
CA ILE A 177 6.68 -6.57 -18.31
C ILE A 177 7.56 -6.53 -17.06
N THR A 178 7.38 -7.51 -16.14
CA THR A 178 8.22 -7.64 -14.95
C THR A 178 9.68 -7.93 -15.30
N SER A 179 9.94 -8.77 -16.29
CA SER A 179 11.30 -9.07 -16.76
C SER A 179 11.96 -7.85 -17.39
N LEU A 180 11.21 -7.06 -18.16
CA LEU A 180 11.70 -5.82 -18.78
C LEU A 180 12.07 -4.76 -17.73
N ALA A 181 11.51 -4.81 -16.53
CA ALA A 181 11.86 -3.90 -15.43
C ALA A 181 13.34 -3.98 -15.02
N VAL A 182 13.99 -5.13 -15.26
CA VAL A 182 15.39 -5.34 -14.88
C VAL A 182 16.34 -4.54 -15.77
N ALA A 183 16.03 -4.40 -17.06
CA ALA A 183 16.95 -3.79 -18.03
C ALA A 183 17.33 -2.33 -17.66
N PRO A 184 16.40 -1.39 -17.41
CA PRO A 184 16.75 -0.02 -17.05
C PRO A 184 17.51 0.07 -15.72
N VAL A 185 17.21 -0.83 -14.77
CA VAL A 185 17.90 -0.88 -13.47
C VAL A 185 19.33 -1.40 -13.62
N ALA A 186 19.54 -2.42 -14.44
CA ALA A 186 20.87 -2.97 -14.71
C ALA A 186 21.79 -2.00 -15.47
N LEU A 187 21.22 -1.06 -16.23
CA LEU A 187 21.93 0.00 -16.94
C LEU A 187 22.18 1.26 -16.10
N SER A 188 21.66 1.30 -14.87
CA SER A 188 21.88 2.42 -13.94
C SER A 188 23.22 2.28 -13.21
N GLU A 189 23.78 3.42 -12.81
CA GLU A 189 24.93 3.43 -11.91
C GLU A 189 24.54 2.88 -10.53
N GLU A 190 25.41 2.06 -9.93
CA GLU A 190 25.13 1.39 -8.66
C GLU A 190 25.09 2.43 -7.52
N ALA A 191 23.98 2.49 -6.80
CA ALA A 191 23.94 3.26 -5.57
C ALA A 191 24.80 2.55 -4.50
N VAL A 192 25.61 3.31 -3.76
CA VAL A 192 26.43 2.80 -2.68
C VAL A 192 25.55 2.03 -1.69
N ALA A 193 25.97 0.81 -1.33
CA ALA A 193 25.24 0.01 -0.35
C ALA A 193 25.06 0.81 0.96
N PRO A 194 23.85 0.81 1.54
CA PRO A 194 23.62 1.53 2.78
C PRO A 194 24.52 0.98 3.86
N GLY A 195 25.18 1.87 4.61
CA GLY A 195 25.86 1.47 5.83
C GLY A 195 24.86 0.79 6.78
N VAL A 196 25.32 -0.20 7.53
CA VAL A 196 24.50 -0.88 8.53
C VAL A 196 24.10 0.14 9.61
N VAL A 197 22.94 0.74 9.48
CA VAL A 197 22.35 1.58 10.51
C VAL A 197 21.88 0.64 11.61
N LYS A 198 22.44 0.74 12.80
CA LYS A 198 21.88 0.08 13.99
C LYS A 198 20.50 0.70 14.23
N LEU A 199 19.47 -0.01 13.86
CA LEU A 199 18.09 0.38 14.20
C LEU A 199 17.94 0.14 15.71
N GLU A 200 17.62 1.19 16.45
CA GLU A 200 17.11 1.04 17.80
C GLU A 200 15.83 0.21 17.75
N HIS A 201 15.68 -0.71 18.69
CA HIS A 201 14.52 -1.60 18.73
C HIS A 201 13.51 -1.04 19.73
N ILE A 202 12.28 -0.77 19.25
CA ILE A 202 11.13 -0.61 20.12
C ILE A 202 10.25 -1.87 19.98
N SER A 203 9.87 -2.47 21.08
CA SER A 203 8.98 -3.63 21.03
C SER A 203 7.55 -3.20 20.70
N LEU A 204 6.78 -4.08 20.04
CA LEU A 204 5.37 -3.80 19.73
C LEU A 204 4.54 -3.54 21.00
N ARG A 205 4.83 -4.26 22.07
CA ARG A 205 4.16 -4.10 23.38
C ARG A 205 4.43 -2.71 23.97
N GLU A 206 5.65 -2.25 23.90
CA GLU A 206 6.06 -0.93 24.38
C GLU A 206 5.39 0.16 23.53
N LEU A 207 5.42 0.05 22.20
CA LEU A 207 4.74 0.98 21.31
C LEU A 207 3.22 1.03 21.60
N ALA A 208 2.60 -0.12 21.87
CA ALA A 208 1.17 -0.19 22.20
C ALA A 208 0.82 0.45 23.55
N THR A 209 1.75 0.47 24.51
CA THR A 209 1.55 1.17 25.79
C THR A 209 1.73 2.68 25.64
N VAL A 210 2.70 3.11 24.86
CA VAL A 210 3.02 4.54 24.65
C VAL A 210 2.02 5.20 23.71
N VAL A 211 1.72 4.58 22.55
CA VAL A 211 0.85 5.16 21.52
C VAL A 211 -0.20 4.17 21.04
N PRO A 212 -1.14 3.74 21.91
CA PRO A 212 -2.16 2.77 21.53
C PRO A 212 -3.03 3.23 20.35
N THR A 213 -3.26 4.54 20.22
CA THR A 213 -4.06 5.09 19.12
C THR A 213 -3.42 4.77 17.76
N GLY A 214 -2.13 5.00 17.60
CA GLY A 214 -1.41 4.69 16.36
C GLY A 214 -1.41 3.19 16.05
N VAL A 215 -1.10 2.37 17.07
CA VAL A 215 -1.01 0.90 16.96
C VAL A 215 -2.32 0.27 16.47
N PHE A 216 -3.42 0.55 17.18
CA PHE A 216 -4.72 -0.03 16.83
C PHE A 216 -5.28 0.53 15.52
N SER A 217 -5.06 1.83 15.25
CA SER A 217 -5.48 2.41 13.97
C SER A 217 -4.75 1.78 12.79
N CYS A 218 -3.42 1.59 12.87
CA CYS A 218 -2.66 0.94 11.79
C CYS A 218 -3.15 -0.50 11.52
N LEU A 219 -3.45 -1.27 12.56
CA LEU A 219 -3.99 -2.63 12.41
C LEU A 219 -5.35 -2.62 11.71
N LEU A 220 -6.30 -1.78 12.16
CA LEU A 220 -7.64 -1.68 11.59
C LEU A 220 -7.62 -1.12 10.15
N VAL A 221 -6.76 -0.13 9.88
CA VAL A 221 -6.55 0.39 8.52
C VAL A 221 -5.99 -0.69 7.61
N GLY A 222 -5.04 -1.49 8.10
CA GLY A 222 -4.53 -2.66 7.36
C GLY A 222 -5.66 -3.63 6.99
N MET A 223 -6.54 -3.96 7.95
CA MET A 223 -7.69 -4.82 7.69
C MET A 223 -8.62 -4.22 6.62
N ALA A 224 -8.92 -2.93 6.71
CA ALA A 224 -9.78 -2.25 5.72
C ALA A 224 -9.15 -2.26 4.33
N HIS A 225 -7.86 -1.92 4.20
CA HIS A 225 -7.17 -1.92 2.91
C HIS A 225 -7.02 -3.33 2.33
N GLY A 226 -6.68 -4.32 3.16
CA GLY A 226 -6.60 -5.72 2.72
C GLY A 226 -7.95 -6.23 2.21
N ALA A 227 -9.05 -5.90 2.88
CA ALA A 227 -10.41 -6.24 2.44
C ALA A 227 -10.74 -5.55 1.11
N LEU A 228 -10.51 -4.24 1.02
CA LEU A 228 -10.82 -3.43 -0.17
C LEU A 228 -10.03 -3.90 -1.40
N THR A 229 -8.71 -4.05 -1.28
CA THR A 229 -7.86 -4.38 -2.43
C THR A 229 -7.86 -5.87 -2.75
N GLY A 230 -7.93 -6.73 -1.72
CA GLY A 230 -7.87 -8.18 -1.90
C GLY A 230 -9.12 -8.80 -2.54
N MET A 231 -10.29 -8.17 -2.34
CA MET A 231 -11.57 -8.73 -2.79
C MET A 231 -12.28 -7.89 -3.87
N ALA A 232 -11.71 -6.75 -4.29
CA ALA A 232 -12.34 -5.83 -5.24
C ALA A 232 -12.65 -6.46 -6.61
N ALA A 233 -11.68 -7.15 -7.22
CA ALA A 233 -11.84 -7.80 -8.52
C ALA A 233 -12.87 -8.94 -8.45
N ILE A 234 -12.86 -9.70 -7.36
CA ILE A 234 -13.83 -10.78 -7.08
C ILE A 234 -15.25 -10.21 -6.99
N TYR A 235 -15.42 -9.14 -6.18
CA TYR A 235 -16.71 -8.44 -6.08
C TYR A 235 -17.19 -7.96 -7.45
N ALA A 236 -16.34 -7.22 -8.18
CA ALA A 236 -16.71 -6.64 -9.46
C ALA A 236 -17.09 -7.69 -10.51
N THR A 237 -16.42 -8.84 -10.52
CA THR A 237 -16.75 -9.96 -11.40
C THR A 237 -18.07 -10.58 -11.02
N ARG A 238 -18.36 -10.79 -9.73
CA ARG A 238 -19.64 -11.38 -9.25
C ARG A 238 -20.86 -10.54 -9.54
N VAL A 239 -20.72 -9.22 -9.53
CA VAL A 239 -21.84 -8.33 -9.87
C VAL A 239 -21.98 -8.13 -11.38
N GLY A 240 -21.21 -8.87 -12.20
CA GLY A 240 -21.34 -8.88 -13.66
C GLY A 240 -20.79 -7.64 -14.35
N MET A 241 -19.78 -6.96 -13.78
CA MET A 241 -19.11 -5.85 -14.46
C MET A 241 -18.37 -6.37 -15.70
N SER A 242 -18.37 -5.59 -16.78
CA SER A 242 -17.51 -5.87 -17.95
C SER A 242 -16.03 -5.79 -17.56
N ILE A 243 -15.16 -6.52 -18.27
CA ILE A 243 -13.73 -6.61 -17.99
C ILE A 243 -13.07 -5.22 -17.86
N GLY A 244 -13.37 -4.30 -18.79
CA GLY A 244 -12.84 -2.93 -18.70
C GLY A 244 -13.32 -2.18 -17.46
N ARG A 245 -14.55 -2.42 -17.03
CA ARG A 245 -15.12 -1.79 -15.84
C ARG A 245 -14.55 -2.37 -14.54
N ILE A 246 -14.21 -3.66 -14.52
CA ILE A 246 -13.51 -4.28 -13.40
C ILE A 246 -12.17 -3.59 -13.16
N GLY A 247 -11.36 -3.40 -14.21
CA GLY A 247 -10.08 -2.70 -14.11
C GLY A 247 -10.22 -1.29 -13.56
N LEU A 248 -11.19 -0.52 -14.07
CA LEU A 248 -11.49 0.84 -13.54
C LEU A 248 -11.95 0.81 -12.08
N PHE A 249 -12.85 -0.12 -11.73
CA PHE A 249 -13.37 -0.26 -10.37
C PHE A 249 -12.26 -0.58 -9.36
N VAL A 250 -11.34 -1.47 -9.72
CA VAL A 250 -10.21 -1.85 -8.86
C VAL A 250 -9.17 -0.74 -8.76
N ALA A 251 -8.96 0.04 -9.83
CA ALA A 251 -8.04 1.18 -9.84
C ALA A 251 -8.58 2.43 -9.13
N ALA A 252 -9.89 2.62 -9.12
CA ALA A 252 -10.54 3.83 -8.62
C ALA A 252 -10.20 4.19 -7.15
N PRO A 253 -10.13 3.25 -6.19
CA PRO A 253 -9.69 3.57 -4.82
C PRO A 253 -8.28 4.15 -4.75
N ASN A 254 -7.35 3.65 -5.58
CA ASN A 254 -5.97 4.17 -5.63
C ASN A 254 -5.94 5.61 -6.15
N LEU A 255 -6.73 5.90 -7.20
CA LEU A 255 -6.88 7.26 -7.71
C LEU A 255 -7.45 8.19 -6.64
N GLY A 256 -8.49 7.75 -5.93
CA GLY A 256 -9.06 8.49 -4.81
C GLY A 256 -8.04 8.76 -3.71
N GLY A 257 -7.26 7.74 -3.35
CA GLY A 257 -6.15 7.87 -2.42
C GLY A 257 -5.14 8.93 -2.85
N MET A 258 -4.74 8.94 -4.12
CA MET A 258 -3.82 9.97 -4.64
C MET A 258 -4.41 11.37 -4.56
N LEU A 259 -5.67 11.54 -4.94
CA LEU A 259 -6.35 12.85 -4.98
C LEU A 259 -6.58 13.44 -3.59
N LEU A 260 -7.05 12.63 -2.63
CA LEU A 260 -7.42 13.10 -1.29
C LEU A 260 -6.28 12.94 -0.27
N HIS A 261 -5.17 12.30 -0.61
CA HIS A 261 -4.07 12.10 0.34
C HIS A 261 -3.51 13.43 0.86
N TRP A 262 -3.22 14.35 -0.05
CA TRP A 262 -2.67 15.65 0.33
C TRP A 262 -3.68 16.51 1.14
N PRO A 263 -4.94 16.74 0.72
CA PRO A 263 -5.85 17.59 1.48
C PRO A 263 -6.21 16.99 2.85
N VAL A 264 -6.38 15.67 2.95
CA VAL A 264 -6.68 15.00 4.22
C VAL A 264 -5.46 15.03 5.16
N SER A 265 -4.26 14.81 4.64
CA SER A 265 -3.04 14.89 5.43
C SER A 265 -2.77 16.32 5.89
N ALA A 266 -2.91 17.33 5.02
CA ALA A 266 -2.77 18.73 5.38
C ALA A 266 -3.76 19.16 6.47
N ALA A 267 -5.03 18.76 6.35
CA ALA A 267 -6.01 19.01 7.40
C ALA A 267 -5.60 18.41 8.75
N SER A 268 -4.92 17.24 8.74
CA SER A 268 -4.42 16.60 9.96
C SER A 268 -3.22 17.32 10.58
N ASP A 269 -2.60 18.26 9.85
CA ASP A 269 -1.53 19.09 10.39
C ASP A 269 -2.05 20.29 11.19
N ASP A 270 -3.25 20.78 10.88
CA ASP A 270 -3.88 21.93 11.54
C ASP A 270 -4.92 21.51 12.59
N ILE A 271 -5.56 20.37 12.42
CA ILE A 271 -6.63 19.84 13.28
C ILE A 271 -6.10 18.61 14.06
N ASP A 272 -6.77 18.25 15.16
CA ASP A 272 -6.47 16.99 15.89
C ASP A 272 -6.53 15.81 14.92
N ARG A 273 -5.42 15.09 14.78
CA ARG A 273 -5.30 13.94 13.87
C ARG A 273 -6.40 12.89 14.08
N ARG A 274 -6.86 12.72 15.33
CA ARG A 274 -7.97 11.81 15.66
C ARG A 274 -9.30 12.29 15.09
N ALA A 275 -9.53 13.60 15.10
CA ALA A 275 -10.74 14.19 14.53
C ALA A 275 -10.76 14.06 13.00
N VAL A 276 -9.63 14.27 12.34
CA VAL A 276 -9.49 14.04 10.90
C VAL A 276 -9.64 12.57 10.56
N GLY A 277 -9.02 11.66 11.34
CA GLY A 277 -9.18 10.22 11.18
C GLY A 277 -10.64 9.75 11.36
N PHE A 278 -11.35 10.31 12.33
CA PHE A 278 -12.79 10.08 12.51
C PHE A 278 -13.59 10.56 11.29
N ALA A 279 -13.39 11.81 10.84
CA ALA A 279 -14.11 12.38 9.70
C ALA A 279 -13.85 11.59 8.41
N ALA A 280 -12.59 11.20 8.15
CA ALA A 280 -12.24 10.38 7.01
C ALA A 280 -12.90 8.97 7.09
N SER A 281 -12.92 8.35 8.29
CA SER A 281 -13.63 7.08 8.47
C SER A 281 -15.13 7.20 8.21
N VAL A 282 -15.77 8.29 8.66
CA VAL A 282 -17.19 8.58 8.39
C VAL A 282 -17.43 8.82 6.90
N GLY A 283 -16.54 9.54 6.22
CA GLY A 283 -16.59 9.74 4.76
C GLY A 283 -16.51 8.42 3.99
N ALA A 284 -15.61 7.52 4.41
CA ALA A 284 -15.49 6.19 3.82
C ALA A 284 -16.78 5.35 4.04
N ILE A 285 -17.36 5.41 5.25
CA ILE A 285 -18.65 4.75 5.55
C ILE A 285 -19.75 5.30 4.63
N GLY A 286 -19.86 6.64 4.51
CA GLY A 286 -20.86 7.27 3.66
C GLY A 286 -20.76 6.80 2.21
N ALA A 287 -19.55 6.80 1.64
CA ALA A 287 -19.30 6.29 0.29
C ALA A 287 -19.68 4.80 0.16
N ALA A 288 -19.32 3.96 1.13
CA ALA A 288 -19.62 2.53 1.11
C ALA A 288 -21.14 2.25 1.25
N VAL A 289 -21.86 3.03 2.08
CA VAL A 289 -23.33 2.94 2.21
C VAL A 289 -24.01 3.31 0.91
N LEU A 290 -23.59 4.40 0.25
CA LEU A 290 -24.14 4.80 -1.05
C LEU A 290 -23.87 3.73 -2.13
N LEU A 291 -22.70 3.08 -2.11
CA LEU A 291 -22.37 1.95 -2.98
C LEU A 291 -23.26 0.72 -2.70
N LEU A 292 -23.62 0.50 -1.44
CA LEU A 292 -24.51 -0.60 -1.03
C LEU A 292 -25.95 -0.40 -1.52
N LEU A 293 -26.42 0.84 -1.54
CA LEU A 293 -27.79 1.22 -1.90
C LEU A 293 -27.97 1.42 -3.41
N GLY A 294 -26.91 1.85 -4.11
CA GLY A 294 -26.94 2.14 -5.53
C GLY A 294 -26.67 0.94 -6.44
N PRO A 295 -26.93 1.07 -7.75
CA PRO A 295 -26.58 0.05 -8.71
C PRO A 295 -25.04 -0.02 -8.89
N SER A 296 -24.48 -1.21 -8.70
CA SER A 296 -23.02 -1.47 -8.73
C SER A 296 -22.36 -1.14 -10.07
N THR A 297 -23.14 -1.15 -11.16
CA THR A 297 -22.66 -0.90 -12.53
C THR A 297 -22.89 0.53 -13.01
N SER A 298 -23.33 1.46 -12.17
CA SER A 298 -23.52 2.86 -12.55
C SER A 298 -22.18 3.62 -12.65
N PRO A 299 -22.09 4.71 -13.43
CA PRO A 299 -20.94 5.62 -13.38
C PRO A 299 -20.72 6.20 -11.99
N MET A 300 -21.81 6.43 -11.24
CA MET A 300 -21.75 6.92 -9.85
C MET A 300 -21.00 5.93 -8.95
N ALA A 301 -21.08 4.61 -9.20
CA ALA A 301 -20.32 3.64 -8.40
C ALA A 301 -18.80 3.83 -8.55
N LEU A 302 -18.29 4.24 -9.72
CA LEU A 302 -16.88 4.55 -9.89
C LEU A 302 -16.47 5.79 -9.08
N LEU A 303 -17.30 6.84 -9.06
CA LEU A 303 -17.05 8.01 -8.23
C LEU A 303 -17.07 7.64 -6.74
N LEU A 304 -18.05 6.89 -6.30
CA LEU A 304 -18.20 6.52 -4.90
C LEU A 304 -17.06 5.60 -4.42
N VAL A 305 -16.60 4.66 -5.24
CA VAL A 305 -15.45 3.81 -4.87
C VAL A 305 -14.14 4.61 -4.89
N THR A 306 -14.02 5.62 -5.76
CA THR A 306 -12.92 6.60 -5.72
C THR A 306 -12.92 7.36 -4.40
N LEU A 307 -14.07 7.87 -3.96
CA LEU A 307 -14.21 8.57 -2.68
C LEU A 307 -13.94 7.63 -1.49
N LEU A 308 -14.42 6.38 -1.56
CA LEU A 308 -14.12 5.37 -0.53
C LEU A 308 -12.61 5.19 -0.36
N GLY A 309 -11.87 5.03 -1.44
CA GLY A 309 -10.40 4.97 -1.41
C GLY A 309 -9.77 6.27 -0.95
N GLY A 310 -10.31 7.41 -1.41
CA GLY A 310 -9.83 8.74 -1.06
C GLY A 310 -9.89 9.03 0.44
N PHE A 311 -10.93 8.58 1.12
CA PHE A 311 -11.05 8.69 2.57
C PHE A 311 -10.31 7.59 3.33
N SER A 312 -10.18 6.40 2.76
CA SER A 312 -9.59 5.24 3.41
C SER A 312 -8.05 5.30 3.42
N TYR A 313 -7.41 5.52 2.26
CA TYR A 313 -5.95 5.41 2.16
C TYR A 313 -5.14 6.41 3.00
N PRO A 314 -5.55 7.67 3.20
CA PRO A 314 -4.82 8.58 4.06
C PRO A 314 -4.80 8.18 5.54
N LEU A 315 -5.72 7.31 6.00
CA LEU A 315 -5.83 6.91 7.40
C LEU A 315 -4.53 6.29 7.97
N TYR A 316 -3.76 5.56 7.12
CA TYR A 316 -2.45 5.05 7.53
C TYR A 316 -1.47 6.19 7.85
N SER A 317 -1.39 7.19 6.98
CA SER A 317 -0.50 8.35 7.17
C SER A 317 -0.90 9.16 8.40
N ILE A 318 -2.20 9.31 8.67
CA ILE A 318 -2.71 9.97 9.88
C ILE A 318 -2.28 9.19 11.14
N ALA A 319 -2.44 7.86 11.14
CA ALA A 319 -2.04 7.02 12.27
C ALA A 319 -0.52 7.04 12.50
N ALA A 320 0.27 7.00 11.43
CA ALA A 320 1.72 7.12 11.50
C ALA A 320 2.17 8.50 11.99
N ALA A 321 1.58 9.57 11.45
CA ALA A 321 1.87 10.93 11.88
C ALA A 321 1.48 11.15 13.37
N TYR A 322 0.31 10.62 13.79
CA TYR A 322 -0.08 10.63 15.20
C TYR A 322 0.96 9.92 16.08
N THR A 323 1.46 8.78 15.65
CA THR A 323 2.50 8.05 16.39
C THR A 323 3.78 8.87 16.49
N ASN A 324 4.22 9.48 15.40
CA ASN A 324 5.44 10.30 15.38
C ASN A 324 5.35 11.54 16.27
N ASP A 325 4.13 12.06 16.54
CA ASP A 325 3.96 13.19 17.47
C ASP A 325 4.25 12.82 18.94
N TRP A 326 4.22 11.51 19.28
CA TRP A 326 4.37 11.01 20.66
C TRP A 326 5.65 10.21 20.91
N ILE A 327 6.42 9.91 19.86
CA ILE A 327 7.66 9.14 19.93
C ILE A 327 8.88 10.09 19.86
N GLU A 328 9.92 9.78 20.61
CA GLU A 328 11.20 10.47 20.55
C GLU A 328 11.84 10.31 19.16
N PRO A 329 12.56 11.35 18.65
CA PRO A 329 13.14 11.34 17.30
C PRO A 329 13.99 10.10 17.00
N GLU A 330 14.72 9.61 18.00
CA GLU A 330 15.62 8.45 17.91
C GLU A 330 14.83 7.16 17.61
N HIS A 331 13.59 7.03 18.12
CA HIS A 331 12.75 5.84 17.99
C HIS A 331 11.78 5.89 16.81
N VAL A 332 11.67 7.01 16.06
CA VAL A 332 10.71 7.18 14.96
C VAL A 332 10.84 6.09 13.90
N ASN A 333 12.06 5.74 13.50
CA ASN A 333 12.27 4.70 12.49
C ASN A 333 11.88 3.30 12.98
N ALA A 334 12.16 2.99 14.26
CA ALA A 334 11.76 1.74 14.89
C ALA A 334 10.23 1.64 15.00
N ALA A 335 9.57 2.73 15.43
CA ALA A 335 8.11 2.81 15.50
C ALA A 335 7.47 2.66 14.12
N ALA A 336 7.98 3.34 13.09
CA ALA A 336 7.50 3.21 11.71
C ALA A 336 7.55 1.77 11.20
N SER A 337 8.64 1.04 11.47
CA SER A 337 8.77 -0.39 11.13
C SER A 337 7.71 -1.26 11.81
N GLN A 338 7.39 -0.98 13.09
CA GLN A 338 6.34 -1.69 13.80
C GLN A 338 4.94 -1.37 13.26
N LEU A 339 4.68 -0.10 12.88
CA LEU A 339 3.40 0.30 12.28
C LEU A 339 3.17 -0.37 10.92
N VAL A 340 4.20 -0.46 10.07
CA VAL A 340 4.15 -1.20 8.80
C VAL A 340 3.85 -2.69 9.05
N THR A 341 4.47 -3.28 10.09
CA THR A 341 4.22 -4.68 10.47
C THR A 341 2.76 -4.88 10.88
N LEU A 342 2.22 -3.99 11.73
CA LEU A 342 0.82 -4.03 12.17
C LEU A 342 -0.17 -3.86 11.01
N TYR A 343 0.10 -2.88 10.15
CA TYR A 343 -0.67 -2.67 8.93
C TYR A 343 -0.69 -3.95 8.06
N GLY A 344 0.47 -4.56 7.83
CA GLY A 344 0.58 -5.81 7.08
C GLY A 344 -0.18 -6.97 7.74
N MET A 345 -0.09 -7.12 9.08
CA MET A 345 -0.88 -8.12 9.81
C MET A 345 -2.38 -7.89 9.63
N GLY A 346 -2.82 -6.64 9.71
CA GLY A 346 -4.21 -6.27 9.41
C GLY A 346 -4.59 -6.63 7.97
N ALA A 347 -3.74 -6.31 7.01
CA ALA A 347 -3.97 -6.59 5.60
C ALA A 347 -4.10 -8.09 5.28
N VAL A 348 -3.42 -8.96 6.04
CA VAL A 348 -3.62 -10.43 5.97
C VAL A 348 -5.03 -10.82 6.41
N VAL A 349 -5.56 -10.20 7.46
CA VAL A 349 -6.88 -10.53 8.03
C VAL A 349 -8.03 -9.97 7.18
N GLY A 350 -7.82 -8.81 6.56
CA GLY A 350 -8.86 -8.09 5.81
C GLY A 350 -9.63 -8.91 4.78
N PRO A 351 -8.96 -9.64 3.86
CA PRO A 351 -9.64 -10.46 2.86
C PRO A 351 -10.56 -11.53 3.46
N PHE A 352 -10.20 -12.12 4.59
CA PHE A 352 -11.05 -13.12 5.26
C PHE A 352 -12.33 -12.49 5.83
N ILE A 353 -12.24 -11.27 6.39
CA ILE A 353 -13.41 -10.53 6.87
C ILE A 353 -14.36 -10.24 5.70
N ALA A 354 -13.84 -9.70 4.59
CA ALA A 354 -14.64 -9.41 3.42
C ALA A 354 -15.25 -10.69 2.82
N ALA A 355 -14.47 -11.76 2.70
CA ALA A 355 -14.94 -13.05 2.21
C ALA A 355 -16.05 -13.64 3.09
N GLY A 356 -15.88 -13.62 4.43
CA GLY A 356 -16.90 -14.09 5.37
C GLY A 356 -18.23 -13.36 5.19
N LEU A 357 -18.20 -12.04 5.08
CA LEU A 357 -19.39 -11.23 4.83
C LEU A 357 -19.97 -11.44 3.42
N MET A 358 -19.12 -11.71 2.42
CA MET A 358 -19.58 -12.06 1.07
C MET A 358 -20.20 -13.46 0.99
N ILE A 359 -19.79 -14.40 1.83
CA ILE A 359 -20.40 -15.74 1.91
C ILE A 359 -21.80 -15.65 2.50
N VAL A 360 -21.98 -14.85 3.56
CA VAL A 360 -23.26 -14.72 4.27
C VAL A 360 -24.23 -13.76 3.53
N GLY A 361 -23.73 -12.61 3.10
CA GLY A 361 -24.52 -11.50 2.53
C GLY A 361 -24.43 -11.33 1.02
N GLY A 362 -23.87 -12.33 0.31
CA GLY A 362 -23.62 -12.23 -1.13
C GLY A 362 -22.59 -11.17 -1.49
N PRO A 363 -22.48 -10.75 -2.77
CA PRO A 363 -21.45 -9.80 -3.21
C PRO A 363 -21.41 -8.49 -2.40
N LYS A 364 -22.58 -8.02 -1.92
CA LYS A 364 -22.71 -6.81 -1.09
C LYS A 364 -21.92 -6.88 0.24
N GLY A 365 -21.58 -8.09 0.71
CA GLY A 365 -20.70 -8.32 1.85
C GLY A 365 -19.34 -7.59 1.74
N TYR A 366 -18.89 -7.33 0.52
CA TYR A 366 -17.69 -6.52 0.27
C TYR A 366 -17.82 -5.11 0.86
N PHE A 367 -18.93 -4.40 0.62
CA PHE A 367 -19.15 -3.07 1.19
C PHE A 367 -19.50 -3.13 2.68
N TRP A 368 -20.19 -4.19 3.15
CA TRP A 368 -20.40 -4.38 4.57
C TRP A 368 -19.08 -4.51 5.33
N SER A 369 -18.05 -5.14 4.74
CA SER A 369 -16.72 -5.20 5.35
C SER A 369 -16.09 -3.81 5.45
N ALA A 370 -16.20 -2.99 4.41
CA ALA A 370 -15.72 -1.62 4.42
C ALA A 370 -16.44 -0.78 5.49
N ILE A 371 -17.77 -0.84 5.54
CA ILE A 371 -18.58 -0.13 6.55
C ILE A 371 -18.16 -0.56 7.97
N GLY A 372 -18.10 -1.86 8.24
CA GLY A 372 -17.80 -2.38 9.57
C GLY A 372 -16.40 -1.99 10.07
N LEU A 373 -15.38 -2.12 9.21
CA LEU A 373 -14.00 -1.81 9.56
C LEU A 373 -13.79 -0.30 9.76
N HIS A 374 -14.38 0.55 8.91
CA HIS A 374 -14.31 2.00 9.11
C HIS A 374 -15.19 2.48 10.27
N ALA A 375 -16.29 1.77 10.60
CA ALA A 375 -17.07 2.06 11.80
C ALA A 375 -16.29 1.75 13.08
N LEU A 376 -15.56 0.63 13.11
CA LEU A 376 -14.64 0.33 14.21
C LEU A 376 -13.56 1.41 14.36
N LEU A 377 -12.99 1.88 13.25
CA LEU A 377 -12.03 3.00 13.26
C LEU A 377 -12.66 4.29 13.79
N ALA A 378 -13.84 4.66 13.29
CA ALA A 378 -14.55 5.86 13.73
C ALA A 378 -14.86 5.82 15.22
N VAL A 379 -15.44 4.70 15.70
CA VAL A 379 -15.73 4.50 17.11
C VAL A 379 -14.45 4.56 17.96
N PHE A 380 -13.37 3.95 17.49
CA PHE A 380 -12.09 3.98 18.18
C PHE A 380 -11.51 5.39 18.28
N PHE A 381 -11.49 6.16 17.20
CA PHE A 381 -11.05 7.56 17.23
C PHE A 381 -11.92 8.41 18.15
N LEU A 382 -13.25 8.25 18.09
CA LEU A 382 -14.18 8.96 18.95
C LEU A 382 -13.96 8.61 20.44
N TYR A 383 -13.77 7.33 20.75
CA TYR A 383 -13.44 6.88 22.10
C TYR A 383 -12.13 7.53 22.57
N ARG A 384 -11.09 7.51 21.75
CA ARG A 384 -9.78 8.11 22.10
C ARG A 384 -9.84 9.63 22.29
N MET A 385 -10.69 10.33 21.54
CA MET A 385 -10.91 11.77 21.74
C MET A 385 -11.63 12.07 23.05
N ARG A 386 -12.57 11.20 23.47
CA ARG A 386 -13.34 11.39 24.70
C ARG A 386 -12.58 10.92 25.95
N ALA A 387 -11.94 9.75 25.86
CA ALA A 387 -11.22 9.15 26.99
C ALA A 387 -9.93 9.92 27.34
N TRP A 388 -9.33 10.57 26.36
CA TRP A 388 -8.12 11.32 26.56
C TRP A 388 -8.22 12.68 25.83
N ARG A 389 -8.58 13.70 26.59
CA ARG A 389 -8.41 15.07 26.11
C ARG A 389 -6.89 15.28 26.03
N ALA A 390 -6.32 15.09 24.82
CA ALA A 390 -4.97 15.57 24.61
C ALA A 390 -4.97 17.03 25.03
N PRO A 391 -4.03 17.48 25.89
CA PRO A 391 -3.83 18.89 26.05
C PRO A 391 -3.71 19.46 24.64
N LEU A 392 -4.30 20.60 24.38
CA LEU A 392 -3.96 21.47 23.23
C LEU A 392 -2.51 21.95 23.42
N ALA A 393 -1.63 21.04 23.75
CA ALA A 393 -0.22 21.26 23.93
C ALA A 393 0.30 21.56 22.53
N LYS A 394 0.48 22.83 22.34
CA LYS A 394 1.24 23.51 21.33
C LYS A 394 2.10 22.52 20.55
N ARG A 395 1.73 22.25 19.30
CA ARG A 395 2.62 21.63 18.35
C ARG A 395 3.97 22.34 18.45
N PRO A 396 5.09 21.61 18.52
CA PRO A 396 6.38 22.26 18.50
C PRO A 396 6.46 23.10 17.23
N ILE A 397 6.67 24.37 17.39
CA ILE A 397 7.01 25.27 16.27
C ILE A 397 8.29 24.66 15.67
N PRO A 398 8.42 24.51 14.33
CA PRO A 398 9.64 24.04 13.72
C PRO A 398 10.83 24.82 14.28
N GLY A 399 11.78 24.12 14.95
CA GLY A 399 12.96 24.75 15.55
C GLY A 399 12.92 24.96 17.08
N ARG A 400 11.85 24.62 17.77
CA ARG A 400 11.84 24.60 19.25
C ARG A 400 11.57 23.20 19.75
N GLY A 401 12.40 22.72 20.68
CA GLY A 401 12.36 21.37 21.25
C GLY A 401 10.96 20.94 21.69
N ARG A 402 10.66 19.68 21.45
CA ARG A 402 9.36 19.07 21.78
C ARG A 402 9.07 19.13 23.28
N PRO A 403 7.84 19.42 23.72
CA PRO A 403 7.49 19.28 25.14
C PRO A 403 7.60 17.79 25.53
N ARG A 404 8.16 17.53 26.71
CA ARG A 404 8.21 16.20 27.30
C ARG A 404 6.80 15.64 27.45
N PRO A 405 6.58 14.34 27.13
CA PRO A 405 5.29 13.71 27.41
C PRO A 405 4.99 13.80 28.90
N LEU A 406 3.74 14.17 29.21
CA LEU A 406 3.24 14.06 30.59
C LEU A 406 3.17 12.57 30.96
N PRO A 407 3.49 12.21 32.21
CA PRO A 407 3.40 10.84 32.69
C PRO A 407 1.98 10.27 32.54
N PRO A 408 1.84 8.93 32.52
CA PRO A 408 0.62 8.20 32.20
C PRO A 408 -0.59 8.55 33.05
#